data_b6cedbc7a669a25734ebb54c50aead6a
#
_entry.id   b6cedbc7a669a25734ebb54c50aead6a
#
_cell.length_a   1.000
_cell.length_b   1.000
_cell.length_c   1.000
_cell.angle_alpha   90.00
_cell.angle_beta   90.00
_cell.angle_gamma   90.00
#
_symmetry.space_group_name_H-M   'P 1'
#
loop_
_entity.id
_entity.type
_entity.pdbx_description
1 polymer ?
#
loop_
_entity_poly.entity_id
_entity_poly.type
_entity_poly.pdbx_seq_one_letter_code
_entity_poly.pdbx_strand_id
1 'polypeptide(L)'
;MNLNIIKKDLSQSHIYRILVRKKICLLLFLALLLILNFLLDLALGPANYDLWDIAKALIMPNTVPVQLRVVLWDIRMPMALMPLLVGAALSVSGAQMQTILNNPLASPFTLGIAAAASFGAALGLVFGLRLFPIVTEYIISINAFIMALFSVCMIYLLSLRRGVRAETLVLLGIAMVFTFNSLLALVQYFSHEQAVAVVVFWTMGSLMKATWLKVAVVFSIFILTLPLLIKRVWALTALRLGDEKAQSLGINVKNIRLEILLLVSLLASIPISFVGAIGFVGLVGPHIARMLIGEDQRFFMPASLLTGALLLSM
;
A
#
# COMPACT_ATOMS: atom_id res chain seq x y z
N MET A 1 17.97 -49.56 3.55
CA MET A 1 17.52 -48.18 3.25
C MET A 1 16.54 -48.26 2.09
N ASN A 2 15.27 -47.93 2.33
CA ASN A 2 14.14 -48.35 1.49
C ASN A 2 14.06 -47.53 0.17
N LEU A 3 14.28 -48.20 -0.99
CA LEU A 3 14.16 -47.61 -2.33
C LEU A 3 12.82 -46.92 -2.60
N ASN A 4 11.74 -47.32 -1.92
CA ASN A 4 10.43 -46.70 -1.99
C ASN A 4 10.38 -45.32 -1.32
N ILE A 5 11.18 -45.06 -0.27
CA ILE A 5 11.29 -43.78 0.38
C ILE A 5 12.02 -42.81 -0.55
N ILE A 6 13.11 -43.24 -1.16
CA ILE A 6 13.91 -42.40 -2.09
C ILE A 6 13.11 -42.05 -3.35
N LYS A 7 12.34 -42.98 -3.92
CA LYS A 7 11.45 -42.70 -5.05
C LYS A 7 10.32 -41.72 -4.68
N LYS A 8 9.76 -41.82 -3.46
CA LYS A 8 8.72 -40.93 -2.95
C LYS A 8 9.26 -39.52 -2.73
N ASP A 9 10.47 -39.37 -2.18
CA ASP A 9 11.14 -38.09 -1.97
C ASP A 9 11.53 -37.41 -3.29
N LEU A 10 12.02 -38.15 -4.27
CA LEU A 10 12.31 -37.63 -5.62
C LEU A 10 11.04 -37.16 -6.33
N SER A 11 9.92 -37.89 -6.17
CA SER A 11 8.61 -37.46 -6.70
C SER A 11 8.12 -36.17 -6.04
N GLN A 12 8.23 -36.04 -4.72
CA GLN A 12 7.81 -34.84 -3.99
C GLN A 12 8.66 -33.64 -4.35
N SER A 13 9.98 -33.79 -4.48
CA SER A 13 10.87 -32.69 -4.91
C SER A 13 10.58 -32.22 -6.33
N HIS A 14 10.20 -33.12 -7.22
CA HIS A 14 9.83 -32.81 -8.60
C HIS A 14 8.50 -32.03 -8.65
N ILE A 15 7.48 -32.45 -7.91
CA ILE A 15 6.18 -31.76 -7.79
C ILE A 15 6.38 -30.36 -7.21
N TYR A 16 7.18 -30.23 -6.16
CA TYR A 16 7.51 -28.93 -5.56
C TYR A 16 8.14 -27.98 -6.57
N ARG A 17 9.12 -28.43 -7.36
CA ARG A 17 9.77 -27.63 -8.41
C ARG A 17 8.78 -27.16 -9.47
N ILE A 18 7.84 -28.00 -9.88
CA ILE A 18 6.79 -27.63 -10.85
C ILE A 18 5.89 -26.55 -10.27
N LEU A 19 5.46 -26.69 -9.02
CA LEU A 19 4.61 -25.69 -8.35
C LEU A 19 5.32 -24.35 -8.22
N VAL A 20 6.60 -24.36 -7.82
CA VAL A 20 7.41 -23.14 -7.72
C VAL A 20 7.58 -22.46 -9.10
N ARG A 21 7.89 -23.25 -10.14
CA ARG A 21 8.00 -22.71 -11.52
C ARG A 21 6.70 -22.06 -11.97
N LYS A 22 5.54 -22.69 -11.74
CA LYS A 22 4.23 -22.10 -12.07
C LYS A 22 4.01 -20.77 -11.38
N LYS A 23 4.35 -20.67 -10.08
CA LYS A 23 4.24 -19.41 -9.32
C LYS A 23 5.16 -18.32 -9.87
N ILE A 24 6.41 -18.66 -10.21
CA ILE A 24 7.35 -17.71 -10.82
C ILE A 24 6.86 -17.26 -12.19
N CYS A 25 6.41 -18.17 -13.06
CA CYS A 25 5.85 -17.81 -14.37
C CYS A 25 4.65 -16.84 -14.23
N LEU A 26 3.79 -17.08 -13.23
CA LEU A 26 2.65 -16.19 -12.97
C LEU A 26 3.10 -14.79 -12.50
N LEU A 27 4.10 -14.71 -11.62
CA LEU A 27 4.69 -13.42 -11.19
C LEU A 27 5.30 -12.67 -12.38
N LEU A 28 6.03 -13.37 -13.26
CA LEU A 28 6.60 -12.77 -14.47
C LEU A 28 5.50 -12.30 -15.43
N PHE A 29 4.41 -13.05 -15.57
CA PHE A 29 3.26 -12.65 -16.37
C PHE A 29 2.58 -11.38 -15.80
N LEU A 30 2.35 -11.31 -14.48
CA LEU A 30 1.81 -10.10 -13.82
C LEU A 30 2.75 -8.90 -13.97
N ALA A 31 4.06 -9.11 -13.87
CA ALA A 31 5.05 -8.05 -14.09
C ALA A 31 5.04 -7.56 -15.54
N LEU A 32 4.91 -8.47 -16.52
CA LEU A 32 4.78 -8.10 -17.93
C LEU A 32 3.50 -7.28 -18.17
N LEU A 33 2.37 -7.72 -17.60
CA LEU A 33 1.11 -6.96 -17.69
C LEU A 33 1.25 -5.57 -17.09
N LEU A 34 1.96 -5.44 -15.97
CA LEU A 34 2.21 -4.15 -15.32
C LEU A 34 3.03 -3.21 -16.22
N ILE A 35 4.07 -3.73 -16.86
CA ILE A 35 4.90 -2.97 -17.81
C ILE A 35 4.06 -2.54 -19.01
N LEU A 36 3.25 -3.44 -19.56
CA LEU A 36 2.36 -3.11 -20.70
C LEU A 36 1.35 -2.04 -20.32
N ASN A 37 0.71 -2.17 -19.15
CA ASN A 37 -0.24 -1.17 -18.64
C ASN A 37 0.43 0.19 -18.45
N PHE A 38 1.62 0.22 -17.85
CA PHE A 38 2.39 1.46 -17.67
C PHE A 38 2.73 2.14 -19.00
N LEU A 39 3.14 1.37 -20.01
CA LEU A 39 3.40 1.90 -21.36
C LEU A 39 2.12 2.42 -22.04
N LEU A 40 0.99 1.75 -21.83
CA LEU A 40 -0.32 2.22 -22.30
C LEU A 40 -0.73 3.53 -21.63
N ASP A 41 -0.55 3.67 -20.32
CA ASP A 41 -0.83 4.92 -19.59
C ASP A 41 -0.01 6.10 -20.11
N LEU A 42 1.25 5.86 -20.48
CA LEU A 42 2.08 6.89 -21.11
C LEU A 42 1.65 7.21 -22.53
N ALA A 43 1.17 6.21 -23.27
CA ALA A 43 0.74 6.37 -24.65
C ALA A 43 -0.63 7.03 -24.77
N LEU A 44 -1.59 6.59 -23.94
CA LEU A 44 -2.95 7.11 -23.93
C LEU A 44 -3.04 8.42 -23.12
N GLY A 45 -3.66 9.43 -23.70
CA GLY A 45 -3.85 10.70 -23.00
C GLY A 45 -4.49 11.76 -23.89
N PRO A 46 -4.94 12.89 -23.34
CA PRO A 46 -5.72 13.89 -24.07
C PRO A 46 -4.97 14.54 -25.23
N ALA A 47 -3.64 14.55 -25.19
CA ALA A 47 -2.82 14.98 -26.33
C ALA A 47 -2.47 13.75 -27.19
N ASN A 48 -3.01 13.69 -28.40
CA ASN A 48 -2.77 12.62 -29.37
C ASN A 48 -1.36 12.78 -29.97
N TYR A 49 -0.37 12.17 -29.32
CA TYR A 49 0.98 12.01 -29.86
C TYR A 49 1.12 10.63 -30.50
N ASP A 50 1.91 10.55 -31.57
CA ASP A 50 2.22 9.27 -32.19
C ASP A 50 3.06 8.39 -31.24
N LEU A 51 2.81 7.09 -31.24
CA LEU A 51 3.53 6.12 -30.41
C LEU A 51 5.04 6.17 -30.63
N TRP A 52 5.46 6.48 -31.87
CA TRP A 52 6.86 6.66 -32.23
C TRP A 52 7.49 7.88 -31.54
N ASP A 53 6.76 8.99 -31.49
CA ASP A 53 7.22 10.21 -30.83
C ASP A 53 7.32 10.02 -29.32
N ILE A 54 6.38 9.30 -28.73
CA ILE A 54 6.41 8.92 -27.30
C ILE A 54 7.62 8.03 -27.01
N ALA A 55 7.85 6.98 -27.81
CA ALA A 55 9.01 6.10 -27.67
C ALA A 55 10.34 6.88 -27.81
N LYS A 56 10.41 7.79 -28.79
CA LYS A 56 11.55 8.66 -28.99
C LYS A 56 11.78 9.63 -27.83
N ALA A 57 10.68 10.20 -27.27
CA ALA A 57 10.75 11.09 -26.12
C ALA A 57 11.21 10.38 -24.84
N LEU A 58 10.91 9.08 -24.70
CA LEU A 58 11.38 8.26 -23.56
C LEU A 58 12.88 7.95 -23.67
N ILE A 59 13.37 7.62 -24.86
CA ILE A 59 14.76 7.20 -25.07
C ILE A 59 15.69 8.41 -25.29
N MET A 60 15.22 9.42 -26.04
CA MET A 60 16.00 10.60 -26.45
C MET A 60 15.22 11.90 -26.19
N PRO A 61 15.01 12.29 -24.91
CA PRO A 61 14.14 13.42 -24.55
C PRO A 61 14.60 14.77 -25.11
N ASN A 62 15.86 14.91 -25.44
CA ASN A 62 16.41 16.15 -26.00
C ASN A 62 16.22 16.31 -27.51
N THR A 63 15.71 15.29 -28.21
CA THR A 63 15.53 15.28 -29.68
C THR A 63 14.08 15.55 -30.10
N VAL A 64 13.16 15.66 -29.14
CA VAL A 64 11.74 15.90 -29.37
C VAL A 64 11.34 17.35 -29.03
N PRO A 65 10.20 17.84 -29.52
CA PRO A 65 9.70 19.16 -29.14
C PRO A 65 9.57 19.33 -27.63
N VAL A 66 9.91 20.52 -27.11
CA VAL A 66 9.86 20.81 -25.67
C VAL A 66 8.50 20.52 -25.06
N GLN A 67 7.40 20.82 -25.78
CA GLN A 67 6.04 20.54 -25.35
C GLN A 67 5.80 19.05 -25.07
N LEU A 68 6.21 18.17 -25.98
CA LEU A 68 6.09 16.71 -25.81
C LEU A 68 6.92 16.23 -24.63
N ARG A 69 8.14 16.73 -24.48
CA ARG A 69 9.02 16.39 -23.37
C ARG A 69 8.39 16.76 -22.03
N VAL A 70 7.90 17.99 -21.89
CA VAL A 70 7.24 18.47 -20.64
C VAL A 70 5.98 17.64 -20.34
N VAL A 71 5.12 17.43 -21.32
CA VAL A 71 3.90 16.62 -21.13
C VAL A 71 4.25 15.21 -20.68
N LEU A 72 5.23 14.56 -21.31
CA LEU A 72 5.57 13.18 -21.01
C LEU A 72 6.31 13.04 -19.68
N TRP A 73 7.36 13.84 -19.46
CA TRP A 73 8.25 13.67 -18.29
C TRP A 73 7.76 14.39 -17.04
N ASP A 74 7.18 15.59 -17.17
CA ASP A 74 6.81 16.37 -15.97
C ASP A 74 5.36 16.15 -15.53
N ILE A 75 4.48 15.68 -16.48
CA ILE A 75 3.07 15.46 -16.19
C ILE A 75 2.74 13.96 -16.19
N ARG A 76 2.83 13.28 -17.35
CA ARG A 76 2.36 11.90 -17.49
C ARG A 76 3.19 10.89 -16.68
N MET A 77 4.50 11.01 -16.68
CA MET A 77 5.38 10.06 -15.99
C MET A 77 5.11 9.99 -14.48
N PRO A 78 5.04 11.10 -13.71
CA PRO A 78 4.65 11.04 -12.31
C PRO A 78 3.24 10.49 -12.09
N MET A 79 2.29 10.85 -12.99
CA MET A 79 0.89 10.39 -12.91
C MET A 79 0.74 8.90 -13.20
N ALA A 80 1.56 8.33 -14.08
CA ALA A 80 1.57 6.89 -14.35
C ALA A 80 2.33 6.09 -13.27
N LEU A 81 3.40 6.63 -12.70
CA LEU A 81 4.19 5.98 -11.64
C LEU A 81 3.47 5.96 -10.29
N MET A 82 2.74 7.01 -9.95
CA MET A 82 2.08 7.14 -8.65
C MET A 82 1.06 6.02 -8.37
N PRO A 83 0.14 5.67 -9.30
CA PRO A 83 -0.78 4.54 -9.12
C PRO A 83 -0.06 3.23 -8.86
N LEU A 84 1.02 2.96 -9.60
CA LEU A 84 1.82 1.74 -9.43
C LEU A 84 2.38 1.63 -8.02
N LEU A 85 3.00 2.71 -7.52
CA LEU A 85 3.61 2.74 -6.19
C LEU A 85 2.57 2.71 -5.07
N VAL A 86 1.51 3.49 -5.20
CA VAL A 86 0.42 3.54 -4.20
C VAL A 86 -0.31 2.21 -4.15
N GLY A 87 -0.65 1.64 -5.31
CA GLY A 87 -1.31 0.34 -5.42
C GLY A 87 -0.47 -0.78 -4.82
N ALA A 88 0.83 -0.82 -5.14
CA ALA A 88 1.78 -1.76 -4.57
C ALA A 88 1.88 -1.61 -3.04
N ALA A 89 2.04 -0.37 -2.55
CA ALA A 89 2.20 -0.07 -1.13
C ALA A 89 0.95 -0.46 -0.33
N LEU A 90 -0.24 -0.05 -0.78
CA LEU A 90 -1.51 -0.37 -0.11
C LEU A 90 -1.80 -1.88 -0.13
N SER A 91 -1.53 -2.55 -1.24
CA SER A 91 -1.78 -3.99 -1.38
C SER A 91 -0.81 -4.82 -0.52
N VAL A 92 0.49 -4.50 -0.51
CA VAL A 92 1.45 -5.15 0.40
C VAL A 92 1.06 -4.89 1.86
N SER A 93 0.70 -3.66 2.20
CA SER A 93 0.20 -3.30 3.53
C SER A 93 -1.00 -4.15 3.92
N GLY A 94 -1.98 -4.29 3.03
CA GLY A 94 -3.15 -5.14 3.24
C GLY A 94 -2.78 -6.61 3.42
N ALA A 95 -1.91 -7.16 2.58
CA ALA A 95 -1.44 -8.54 2.67
C ALA A 95 -0.83 -8.87 4.04
N GLN A 96 0.02 -7.96 4.55
CA GLN A 96 0.65 -8.15 5.85
C GLN A 96 -0.33 -7.95 7.01
N MET A 97 -1.27 -6.98 6.89
CA MET A 97 -2.34 -6.82 7.88
C MET A 97 -3.23 -8.07 7.98
N GLN A 98 -3.65 -8.62 6.84
CA GLN A 98 -4.41 -9.87 6.79
C GLN A 98 -3.65 -11.03 7.45
N THR A 99 -2.32 -11.02 7.31
CA THR A 99 -1.45 -12.06 7.89
C THR A 99 -1.34 -11.92 9.40
N ILE A 100 -0.99 -10.74 9.93
CA ILE A 100 -0.77 -10.56 11.37
C ILE A 100 -2.06 -10.56 12.19
N LEU A 101 -3.20 -10.24 11.58
CA LEU A 101 -4.53 -10.30 12.20
C LEU A 101 -5.25 -11.63 11.94
N ASN A 102 -4.66 -12.50 11.13
CA ASN A 102 -5.29 -13.74 10.64
C ASN A 102 -6.73 -13.53 10.16
N ASN A 103 -6.95 -12.41 9.47
CA ASN A 103 -8.26 -11.99 8.99
C ASN A 103 -8.15 -11.52 7.53
N PRO A 104 -8.80 -12.20 6.57
CA PRO A 104 -8.74 -11.84 5.15
C PRO A 104 -9.41 -10.50 4.81
N LEU A 105 -10.21 -9.95 5.70
CA LEU A 105 -10.88 -8.66 5.54
C LEU A 105 -10.11 -7.50 6.18
N ALA A 106 -8.96 -7.76 6.78
CA ALA A 106 -8.12 -6.72 7.35
C ALA A 106 -7.42 -5.90 6.26
N SER A 107 -7.32 -4.61 6.50
CA SER A 107 -6.60 -3.66 5.63
C SER A 107 -6.09 -2.49 6.47
N PRO A 108 -5.20 -1.62 5.95
CA PRO A 108 -4.80 -0.40 6.65
C PRO A 108 -5.98 0.53 7.00
N PHE A 109 -7.06 0.47 6.24
CA PHE A 109 -8.29 1.22 6.51
C PHE A 109 -8.97 0.77 7.80
N THR A 110 -8.96 -0.52 8.11
CA THR A 110 -9.57 -1.06 9.33
C THR A 110 -8.85 -0.64 10.61
N LEU A 111 -7.64 -0.09 10.50
CA LEU A 111 -6.89 0.52 11.63
C LEU A 111 -7.14 2.02 11.79
N GLY A 112 -8.06 2.60 11.03
CA GLY A 112 -8.38 4.02 11.12
C GLY A 112 -7.32 4.96 10.53
N ILE A 113 -6.32 4.45 9.83
CA ILE A 113 -5.24 5.25 9.20
C ILE A 113 -5.83 6.27 8.23
N ALA A 114 -6.73 5.84 7.35
CA ALA A 114 -7.37 6.73 6.37
C ALA A 114 -8.33 7.74 7.03
N ALA A 115 -9.11 7.33 8.03
CA ALA A 115 -9.99 8.23 8.76
C ALA A 115 -9.21 9.31 9.51
N ALA A 116 -8.10 8.93 10.16
CA ALA A 116 -7.21 9.86 10.84
C ALA A 116 -6.51 10.81 9.84
N ALA A 117 -6.05 10.31 8.69
CA ALA A 117 -5.49 11.14 7.64
C ALA A 117 -6.50 12.16 7.11
N SER A 118 -7.76 11.75 6.90
CA SER A 118 -8.86 12.61 6.46
C SER A 118 -9.17 13.72 7.48
N PHE A 119 -9.18 13.37 8.77
CA PHE A 119 -9.32 14.37 9.82
C PHE A 119 -8.14 15.36 9.84
N GLY A 120 -6.89 14.85 9.73
CA GLY A 120 -5.69 15.70 9.68
C GLY A 120 -5.69 16.66 8.47
N ALA A 121 -6.09 16.16 7.30
CA ALA A 121 -6.26 16.98 6.11
C ALA A 121 -7.34 18.07 6.30
N ALA A 122 -8.48 17.69 6.90
CA ALA A 122 -9.57 18.61 7.16
C ALA A 122 -9.17 19.75 8.10
N LEU A 123 -8.35 19.49 9.13
CA LEU A 123 -7.79 20.53 10.00
C LEU A 123 -6.98 21.57 9.21
N GLY A 124 -6.19 21.12 8.23
CA GLY A 124 -5.42 22.02 7.36
C GLY A 124 -6.31 22.77 6.37
N LEU A 125 -7.29 22.09 5.76
CA LEU A 125 -8.17 22.65 4.73
C LEU A 125 -9.17 23.66 5.28
N VAL A 126 -9.75 23.39 6.47
CA VAL A 126 -10.83 24.20 7.05
C VAL A 126 -10.26 25.32 7.90
N PHE A 127 -9.36 25.01 8.81
CA PHE A 127 -8.86 25.97 9.81
C PHE A 127 -7.49 26.55 9.45
N GLY A 128 -6.86 26.09 8.35
CA GLY A 128 -5.50 26.49 8.01
C GLY A 128 -4.46 26.09 9.07
N LEU A 129 -4.80 25.12 9.92
CA LEU A 129 -3.92 24.68 11.00
C LEU A 129 -2.64 24.09 10.43
N ARG A 130 -1.51 24.60 10.93
CA ARG A 130 -0.16 24.15 10.57
C ARG A 130 0.44 23.45 11.78
N LEU A 131 0.41 22.12 11.79
CA LEU A 131 1.04 21.34 12.86
C LEU A 131 2.57 21.49 12.86
N PHE A 132 3.15 21.91 11.70
CA PHE A 132 4.57 22.27 11.59
C PHE A 132 4.76 23.50 10.71
N PRO A 133 5.78 24.34 10.94
CA PRO A 133 6.11 25.52 10.13
C PRO A 133 6.82 25.09 8.84
N ILE A 134 6.08 24.49 7.91
CA ILE A 134 6.62 24.00 6.62
C ILE A 134 5.90 24.71 5.48
N VAL A 135 6.49 24.60 4.29
CA VAL A 135 5.99 25.19 3.03
C VAL A 135 4.50 24.92 2.86
N THR A 136 3.73 25.95 2.61
CA THR A 136 2.26 25.98 2.56
C THR A 136 1.67 24.88 1.67
N GLU A 137 2.37 24.49 0.63
CA GLU A 137 1.94 23.51 -0.37
C GLU A 137 1.77 22.09 0.20
N TYR A 138 2.52 21.73 1.25
CA TYR A 138 2.51 20.36 1.82
C TYR A 138 1.79 20.24 3.16
N ILE A 139 1.22 21.34 3.67
CA ILE A 139 0.56 21.38 5.00
C ILE A 139 -0.50 20.29 5.13
N ILE A 140 -1.36 20.14 4.13
CA ILE A 140 -2.46 19.17 4.14
C ILE A 140 -1.90 17.75 4.23
N SER A 141 -0.90 17.43 3.40
CA SER A 141 -0.29 16.10 3.39
C SER A 141 0.44 15.80 4.70
N ILE A 142 1.11 16.78 5.29
CA ILE A 142 1.82 16.62 6.56
C ILE A 142 0.85 16.42 7.70
N ASN A 143 -0.23 17.22 7.78
CA ASN A 143 -1.27 17.04 8.78
C ASN A 143 -1.93 15.67 8.66
N ALA A 144 -2.26 15.24 7.44
CA ALA A 144 -2.82 13.93 7.18
C ALA A 144 -1.88 12.81 7.64
N PHE A 145 -0.60 12.91 7.34
CA PHE A 145 0.42 11.94 7.75
C PHE A 145 0.58 11.88 9.27
N ILE A 146 0.67 13.05 9.95
CA ILE A 146 0.83 13.11 11.40
C ILE A 146 -0.36 12.47 12.12
N MET A 147 -1.59 12.77 11.68
CA MET A 147 -2.79 12.19 12.28
C MET A 147 -2.92 10.70 11.99
N ALA A 148 -2.50 10.25 10.81
CA ALA A 148 -2.40 8.83 10.50
C ALA A 148 -1.43 8.10 11.44
N LEU A 149 -0.22 8.65 11.64
CA LEU A 149 0.75 8.12 12.59
C LEU A 149 0.26 8.18 14.04
N PHE A 150 -0.45 9.24 14.41
CA PHE A 150 -1.05 9.35 15.74
C PHE A 150 -2.04 8.21 16.01
N SER A 151 -2.92 7.89 15.03
CA SER A 151 -3.84 6.74 15.14
C SER A 151 -3.09 5.44 15.39
N VAL A 152 -2.04 5.18 14.63
CA VAL A 152 -1.21 3.97 14.77
C VAL A 152 -0.49 3.94 16.11
N CYS A 153 0.07 5.07 16.54
CA CYS A 153 0.73 5.21 17.84
C CYS A 153 -0.23 4.91 19.00
N MET A 154 -1.47 5.40 18.91
CA MET A 154 -2.52 5.09 19.89
C MET A 154 -2.84 3.60 19.93
N ILE A 155 -3.03 2.95 18.76
CA ILE A 155 -3.25 1.50 18.68
C ILE A 155 -2.06 0.74 19.28
N TYR A 156 -0.85 1.13 18.93
CA TYR A 156 0.38 0.52 19.44
C TYR A 156 0.46 0.62 20.97
N LEU A 157 0.32 1.81 21.54
CA LEU A 157 0.42 2.05 22.98
C LEU A 157 -0.71 1.34 23.76
N LEU A 158 -1.96 1.39 23.26
CA LEU A 158 -3.08 0.72 23.89
C LEU A 158 -2.95 -0.81 23.80
N SER A 159 -2.43 -1.35 22.72
CA SER A 159 -2.19 -2.79 22.57
C SER A 159 -1.13 -3.31 23.55
N LEU A 160 -0.12 -2.49 23.86
CA LEU A 160 0.88 -2.86 24.87
C LEU A 160 0.26 -3.06 26.27
N ARG A 161 -0.78 -2.28 26.60
CA ARG A 161 -1.48 -2.37 27.90
C ARG A 161 -2.54 -3.48 27.92
N ARG A 162 -3.26 -3.68 26.80
CA ARG A 162 -4.39 -4.61 26.73
C ARG A 162 -4.07 -5.98 26.11
N GLY A 163 -2.84 -6.16 25.67
CA GLY A 163 -2.36 -7.38 24.99
C GLY A 163 -2.36 -7.22 23.49
N VAL A 164 -1.28 -7.71 22.86
CA VAL A 164 -1.06 -7.65 21.40
C VAL A 164 -1.67 -8.89 20.74
N ARG A 165 -3.00 -9.03 20.85
CA ARG A 165 -3.79 -10.07 20.17
C ARG A 165 -4.44 -9.49 18.93
N ALA A 166 -4.75 -10.35 17.95
CA ALA A 166 -5.40 -9.95 16.71
C ALA A 166 -6.73 -9.22 16.98
N GLU A 167 -7.56 -9.77 17.87
CA GLU A 167 -8.87 -9.23 18.25
C GLU A 167 -8.74 -7.84 18.88
N THR A 168 -7.73 -7.64 19.74
CA THR A 168 -7.45 -6.35 20.39
C THR A 168 -7.09 -5.28 19.34
N LEU A 169 -6.23 -5.62 18.38
CA LEU A 169 -5.83 -4.68 17.32
C LEU A 169 -7.01 -4.31 16.41
N VAL A 170 -7.85 -5.28 16.06
CA VAL A 170 -9.07 -5.03 15.25
C VAL A 170 -10.04 -4.13 16.01
N LEU A 171 -10.31 -4.41 17.28
CA LEU A 171 -11.22 -3.61 18.10
C LEU A 171 -10.72 -2.17 18.27
N LEU A 172 -9.42 -1.99 18.56
CA LEU A 172 -8.81 -0.67 18.65
C LEU A 172 -8.86 0.06 17.30
N GLY A 173 -8.64 -0.65 16.19
CA GLY A 173 -8.76 -0.10 14.84
C GLY A 173 -10.17 0.43 14.57
N ILE A 174 -11.20 -0.36 14.85
CA ILE A 174 -12.60 0.04 14.71
C ILE A 174 -12.89 1.29 15.57
N ALA A 175 -12.43 1.32 16.82
CA ALA A 175 -12.58 2.47 17.70
C ALA A 175 -11.93 3.73 17.10
N MET A 176 -10.73 3.62 16.50
CA MET A 176 -10.05 4.73 15.83
C MET A 176 -10.84 5.20 14.60
N VAL A 177 -11.36 4.28 13.78
CA VAL A 177 -12.20 4.64 12.61
C VAL A 177 -13.39 5.49 13.04
N PHE A 178 -14.16 5.04 14.04
CA PHE A 178 -15.33 5.78 14.50
C PHE A 178 -14.94 7.12 15.15
N THR A 179 -13.88 7.15 15.96
CA THR A 179 -13.40 8.37 16.60
C THR A 179 -13.02 9.42 15.56
N PHE A 180 -12.17 9.09 14.59
CA PHE A 180 -11.73 10.05 13.59
C PHE A 180 -12.82 10.44 12.60
N ASN A 181 -13.73 9.54 12.24
CA ASN A 181 -14.89 9.91 11.41
C ASN A 181 -15.83 10.86 12.15
N SER A 182 -16.07 10.66 13.46
CA SER A 182 -16.86 11.58 14.27
C SER A 182 -16.19 12.95 14.41
N LEU A 183 -14.86 12.98 14.61
CA LEU A 183 -14.10 14.24 14.64
C LEU A 183 -14.12 14.93 13.28
N LEU A 184 -14.01 14.19 12.18
CA LEU A 184 -14.13 14.74 10.83
C LEU A 184 -15.52 15.34 10.59
N ALA A 185 -16.58 14.63 10.98
CA ALA A 185 -17.95 15.14 10.89
C ALA A 185 -18.15 16.42 11.72
N LEU A 186 -17.53 16.49 12.90
CA LEU A 186 -17.55 17.70 13.74
C LEU A 186 -16.88 18.89 13.05
N VAL A 187 -15.71 18.66 12.43
CA VAL A 187 -15.02 19.71 11.64
C VAL A 187 -15.90 20.18 10.49
N GLN A 188 -16.51 19.24 9.75
CA GLN A 188 -17.42 19.57 8.64
C GLN A 188 -18.65 20.34 9.10
N TYR A 189 -19.20 20.01 10.27
CA TYR A 189 -20.38 20.70 10.83
C TYR A 189 -20.10 22.18 11.12
N PHE A 190 -18.90 22.51 11.62
CA PHE A 190 -18.51 23.91 11.89
C PHE A 190 -17.89 24.62 10.69
N SER A 191 -17.90 24.00 9.51
CA SER A 191 -17.25 24.54 8.32
C SER A 191 -18.26 25.19 7.37
N HIS A 192 -17.77 26.08 6.50
CA HIS A 192 -18.56 26.60 5.38
C HIS A 192 -18.72 25.55 4.29
N GLU A 193 -19.79 25.61 3.51
CA GLU A 193 -20.11 24.64 2.45
C GLU A 193 -18.95 24.38 1.48
N GLN A 194 -18.26 25.44 1.06
CA GLN A 194 -17.11 25.35 0.16
C GLN A 194 -15.96 24.54 0.77
N ALA A 195 -15.68 24.71 2.06
CA ALA A 195 -14.64 23.97 2.76
C ALA A 195 -15.03 22.49 2.92
N VAL A 196 -16.31 22.21 3.21
CA VAL A 196 -16.83 20.83 3.26
C VAL A 196 -16.64 20.13 1.91
N ALA A 197 -16.98 20.80 0.80
CA ALA A 197 -16.78 20.23 -0.54
C ALA A 197 -15.32 19.86 -0.79
N VAL A 198 -14.37 20.73 -0.45
CA VAL A 198 -12.92 20.48 -0.61
C VAL A 198 -12.47 19.28 0.24
N VAL A 199 -12.95 19.16 1.48
CA VAL A 199 -12.67 18.02 2.36
C VAL A 199 -13.22 16.72 1.76
N VAL A 200 -14.46 16.73 1.26
CA VAL A 200 -15.07 15.56 0.60
C VAL A 200 -14.26 15.12 -0.61
N PHE A 201 -13.87 16.05 -1.49
CA PHE A 201 -13.01 15.74 -2.64
C PHE A 201 -11.65 15.18 -2.23
N TRP A 202 -11.06 15.68 -1.13
CA TRP A 202 -9.80 15.14 -0.62
C TRP A 202 -9.98 13.70 -0.11
N THR A 203 -11.10 13.42 0.58
CA THR A 203 -11.37 12.07 1.10
C THR A 203 -11.65 11.04 0.01
N MET A 204 -12.10 11.46 -1.17
CA MET A 204 -12.26 10.57 -2.33
C MET A 204 -10.93 10.12 -2.94
N GLY A 205 -9.86 10.87 -2.66
CA GLY A 205 -8.55 10.62 -3.22
C GLY A 205 -8.39 11.07 -4.67
N SER A 206 -7.16 11.36 -5.08
CA SER A 206 -6.82 11.72 -6.47
C SER A 206 -5.36 11.42 -6.77
N LEU A 207 -5.13 10.73 -7.87
CA LEU A 207 -3.80 10.43 -8.41
C LEU A 207 -3.30 11.52 -9.36
N MET A 208 -4.18 12.42 -9.82
CA MET A 208 -3.85 13.46 -10.81
C MET A 208 -2.93 14.56 -10.29
N LYS A 209 -2.74 14.65 -8.96
CA LYS A 209 -1.85 15.64 -8.33
C LYS A 209 -0.45 15.06 -8.03
N ALA A 210 -0.05 14.02 -8.77
CA ALA A 210 1.27 13.41 -8.65
C ALA A 210 2.36 14.38 -9.15
N THR A 211 3.46 14.46 -8.40
CA THR A 211 4.67 15.18 -8.75
C THR A 211 5.87 14.29 -8.50
N TRP A 212 7.01 14.57 -9.13
CA TRP A 212 8.24 13.80 -8.93
C TRP A 212 8.66 13.71 -7.45
N LEU A 213 8.50 14.80 -6.69
CA LEU A 213 8.81 14.78 -5.27
C LEU A 213 7.93 13.79 -4.49
N LYS A 214 6.62 13.78 -4.75
CA LYS A 214 5.69 12.85 -4.11
C LYS A 214 6.00 11.40 -4.50
N VAL A 215 6.27 11.15 -5.78
CA VAL A 215 6.70 9.83 -6.29
C VAL A 215 7.98 9.39 -5.60
N ALA A 216 8.99 10.27 -5.50
CA ALA A 216 10.26 9.97 -4.85
C ALA A 216 10.09 9.64 -3.36
N VAL A 217 9.23 10.36 -2.63
CA VAL A 217 8.96 10.09 -1.20
C VAL A 217 8.27 8.74 -1.04
N VAL A 218 7.20 8.46 -1.82
CA VAL A 218 6.49 7.17 -1.75
C VAL A 218 7.42 6.02 -2.12
N PHE A 219 8.22 6.18 -3.18
CA PHE A 219 9.20 5.19 -3.61
C PHE A 219 10.27 4.94 -2.54
N SER A 220 10.80 6.00 -1.93
CA SER A 220 11.82 5.87 -0.87
C SER A 220 11.30 5.05 0.31
N ILE A 221 10.09 5.34 0.79
CA ILE A 221 9.48 4.57 1.88
C ILE A 221 9.21 3.13 1.47
N PHE A 222 8.77 2.92 0.24
CA PHE A 222 8.55 1.57 -0.29
C PHE A 222 9.86 0.77 -0.30
N ILE A 223 10.94 1.34 -0.80
CA ILE A 223 12.27 0.70 -0.83
C ILE A 223 12.86 0.48 0.56
N LEU A 224 12.59 1.36 1.52
CA LEU A 224 13.05 1.21 2.90
C LEU A 224 12.27 0.13 3.67
N THR A 225 10.96 0.03 3.45
CA THR A 225 10.09 -0.89 4.20
C THR A 225 10.08 -2.31 3.61
N LEU A 226 10.15 -2.44 2.29
CA LEU A 226 10.05 -3.74 1.61
C LEU A 226 11.12 -4.75 2.06
N PRO A 227 12.42 -4.41 2.17
CA PRO A 227 13.46 -5.34 2.66
C PRO A 227 13.21 -5.81 4.09
N LEU A 228 12.67 -4.93 4.95
CA LEU A 228 12.33 -5.27 6.34
C LEU A 228 11.18 -6.29 6.37
N LEU A 229 10.17 -6.14 5.52
CA LEU A 229 9.10 -7.11 5.36
C LEU A 229 9.60 -8.44 4.77
N ILE A 230 10.48 -8.39 3.77
CA ILE A 230 11.11 -9.59 3.18
C ILE A 230 11.88 -10.38 4.23
N LYS A 231 12.62 -9.72 5.10
CA LYS A 231 13.34 -10.37 6.22
C LYS A 231 12.41 -11.16 7.14
N ARG A 232 11.13 -10.77 7.22
CA ARG A 232 10.12 -11.40 8.09
C ARG A 232 9.24 -12.44 7.38
N VAL A 233 9.48 -12.73 6.12
CA VAL A 233 8.65 -13.65 5.29
C VAL A 233 8.40 -14.99 5.96
N TRP A 234 9.42 -15.62 6.56
CA TRP A 234 9.26 -16.89 7.25
C TRP A 234 8.40 -16.81 8.51
N ALA A 235 8.62 -15.77 9.33
CA ALA A 235 7.80 -15.52 10.51
C ALA A 235 6.34 -15.25 10.14
N LEU A 236 6.10 -14.47 9.08
CA LEU A 236 4.78 -14.18 8.53
C LEU A 236 4.09 -15.44 7.98
N THR A 237 4.84 -16.32 7.31
CA THR A 237 4.30 -17.61 6.85
C THR A 237 3.89 -18.49 8.04
N ALA A 238 4.70 -18.53 9.09
CA ALA A 238 4.39 -19.30 10.29
C ALA A 238 3.17 -18.73 11.07
N LEU A 239 2.98 -17.41 11.10
CA LEU A 239 1.80 -16.78 11.72
C LEU A 239 0.47 -17.23 11.08
N ARG A 240 0.48 -17.61 9.81
CA ARG A 240 -0.70 -18.17 9.12
C ARG A 240 -1.16 -19.52 9.70
N LEU A 241 -0.28 -20.22 10.41
CA LEU A 241 -0.62 -21.48 11.09
C LEU A 241 -1.31 -21.26 12.44
N GLY A 242 -1.44 -20.00 12.88
CA GLY A 242 -1.97 -19.58 14.17
C GLY A 242 -0.87 -19.28 15.19
N ASP A 243 -1.23 -18.51 16.22
CA ASP A 243 -0.30 -17.98 17.22
C ASP A 243 0.43 -19.08 17.99
N GLU A 244 -0.29 -20.10 18.44
CA GLU A 244 0.27 -21.21 19.24
C GLU A 244 1.34 -21.98 18.45
N LYS A 245 1.04 -22.28 17.17
CA LYS A 245 2.01 -22.97 16.31
C LYS A 245 3.20 -22.08 15.96
N ALA A 246 2.98 -20.78 15.72
CA ALA A 246 4.08 -19.86 15.50
C ALA A 246 4.99 -19.73 16.71
N GLN A 247 4.42 -19.70 17.94
CA GLN A 247 5.20 -19.69 19.18
C GLN A 247 5.98 -20.99 19.40
N SER A 248 5.40 -22.14 19.08
CA SER A 248 6.11 -23.45 19.17
C SER A 248 7.29 -23.54 18.18
N LEU A 249 7.27 -22.75 17.09
CA LEU A 249 8.39 -22.59 16.17
C LEU A 249 9.41 -21.52 16.62
N GLY A 250 9.30 -21.00 17.86
CA GLY A 250 10.22 -20.02 18.43
C GLY A 250 9.97 -18.58 18.01
N ILE A 251 8.82 -18.26 17.40
CA ILE A 251 8.50 -16.92 16.92
C ILE A 251 7.88 -16.10 18.06
N ASN A 252 8.45 -14.93 18.36
CA ASN A 252 7.82 -13.96 19.25
C ASN A 252 6.70 -13.22 18.52
N VAL A 253 5.49 -13.78 18.57
CA VAL A 253 4.29 -13.27 17.86
C VAL A 253 4.00 -11.82 18.22
N LYS A 254 4.15 -11.43 19.49
CA LYS A 254 3.93 -10.04 19.95
C LYS A 254 4.84 -9.06 19.22
N ASN A 255 6.14 -9.34 19.20
CA ASN A 255 7.12 -8.44 18.59
C ASN A 255 6.93 -8.36 17.07
N ILE A 256 6.69 -9.48 16.40
CA ILE A 256 6.44 -9.50 14.97
C ILE A 256 5.17 -8.69 14.62
N ARG A 257 4.07 -8.85 15.36
CA ARG A 257 2.85 -8.06 15.13
C ARG A 257 3.10 -6.56 15.25
N LEU A 258 3.79 -6.13 16.30
CA LEU A 258 4.09 -4.72 16.53
C LEU A 258 5.01 -4.15 15.43
N GLU A 259 6.06 -4.89 15.07
CA GLU A 259 6.99 -4.50 14.01
C GLU A 259 6.25 -4.37 12.66
N ILE A 260 5.47 -5.36 12.28
CA ILE A 260 4.71 -5.35 11.03
C ILE A 260 3.63 -4.25 11.06
N LEU A 261 2.95 -4.04 12.19
CA LEU A 261 1.99 -2.96 12.35
C LEU A 261 2.62 -1.60 12.01
N LEU A 262 3.80 -1.31 12.55
CA LEU A 262 4.52 -0.06 12.28
C LEU A 262 4.94 0.07 10.82
N LEU A 263 5.54 -0.99 10.24
CA LEU A 263 5.98 -0.98 8.84
C LEU A 263 4.82 -0.79 7.85
N VAL A 264 3.72 -1.51 8.06
CA VAL A 264 2.50 -1.43 7.25
C VAL A 264 1.87 -0.05 7.36
N SER A 265 1.84 0.49 8.57
CA SER A 265 1.24 1.81 8.82
C SER A 265 2.04 2.93 8.14
N LEU A 266 3.37 2.85 8.17
CA LEU A 266 4.23 3.78 7.47
C LEU A 266 4.04 3.67 5.96
N LEU A 267 4.01 2.42 5.45
CA LEU A 267 3.83 2.11 4.04
C LEU A 267 2.46 2.54 3.49
N ALA A 268 1.41 2.60 4.33
CA ALA A 268 0.08 3.04 3.95
C ALA A 268 -0.14 4.55 4.16
N SER A 269 0.34 5.12 5.29
CA SER A 269 0.04 6.50 5.67
C SER A 269 0.66 7.53 4.72
N ILE A 270 1.87 7.28 4.21
CA ILE A 270 2.55 8.20 3.29
C ILE A 270 1.84 8.32 1.95
N PRO A 271 1.53 7.23 1.22
CA PRO A 271 0.70 7.33 0.03
C PRO A 271 -0.64 8.04 0.29
N ILE A 272 -1.38 7.62 1.33
CA ILE A 272 -2.68 8.22 1.68
C ILE A 272 -2.55 9.72 1.92
N SER A 273 -1.48 10.20 2.54
CA SER A 273 -1.29 11.63 2.82
C SER A 273 -1.13 12.49 1.55
N PHE A 274 -0.65 11.90 0.45
CA PHE A 274 -0.47 12.60 -0.82
C PHE A 274 -1.66 12.46 -1.78
N VAL A 275 -2.25 11.26 -1.84
CA VAL A 275 -3.30 10.96 -2.81
C VAL A 275 -4.71 10.92 -2.22
N GLY A 276 -4.84 11.04 -0.89
CA GLY A 276 -6.11 10.88 -0.19
C GLY A 276 -6.45 9.41 0.09
N ALA A 277 -7.67 9.17 0.55
CA ALA A 277 -8.10 7.87 1.01
C ALA A 277 -8.55 6.96 -0.15
N ILE A 278 -7.63 6.21 -0.74
CA ILE A 278 -7.94 5.22 -1.77
C ILE A 278 -8.23 3.87 -1.10
N GLY A 279 -9.51 3.51 -1.04
CA GLY A 279 -9.99 2.26 -0.44
C GLY A 279 -9.83 1.04 -1.33
N PHE A 280 -10.18 -0.11 -0.80
CA PHE A 280 -10.29 -1.41 -1.45
C PHE A 280 -9.01 -2.03 -2.00
N VAL A 281 -8.02 -1.28 -2.52
CA VAL A 281 -6.79 -1.82 -3.10
C VAL A 281 -6.04 -2.72 -2.11
N GLY A 282 -5.95 -2.28 -0.85
CA GLY A 282 -5.33 -3.07 0.24
C GLY A 282 -6.14 -4.30 0.68
N LEU A 283 -7.36 -4.48 0.17
CA LEU A 283 -8.19 -5.65 0.41
C LEU A 283 -8.22 -6.57 -0.81
N VAL A 284 -8.51 -6.00 -1.98
CA VAL A 284 -8.73 -6.74 -3.22
C VAL A 284 -7.42 -7.25 -3.82
N GLY A 285 -6.37 -6.45 -3.81
CA GLY A 285 -5.06 -6.87 -4.35
C GLY A 285 -4.53 -8.15 -3.68
N PRO A 286 -4.44 -8.21 -2.33
CA PRO A 286 -4.05 -9.44 -1.65
C PRO A 286 -5.04 -10.60 -1.86
N HIS A 287 -6.33 -10.32 -2.00
CA HIS A 287 -7.32 -11.36 -2.25
C HIS A 287 -7.08 -12.05 -3.60
N ILE A 288 -6.89 -11.26 -4.66
CA ILE A 288 -6.54 -11.78 -5.99
C ILE A 288 -5.21 -12.56 -5.94
N ALA A 289 -4.19 -11.98 -5.30
CA ALA A 289 -2.89 -12.65 -5.16
C ALA A 289 -3.02 -14.01 -4.46
N ARG A 290 -3.85 -14.09 -3.41
CA ARG A 290 -4.12 -15.33 -2.67
C ARG A 290 -4.79 -16.38 -3.55
N MET A 291 -5.77 -16.00 -4.35
CA MET A 291 -6.44 -16.92 -5.28
C MET A 291 -5.49 -17.47 -6.35
N LEU A 292 -4.56 -16.65 -6.82
CA LEU A 292 -3.63 -17.00 -7.89
C LEU A 292 -2.44 -17.85 -7.41
N ILE A 293 -1.85 -17.52 -6.24
CA ILE A 293 -0.55 -18.04 -5.80
C ILE A 293 -0.64 -18.81 -4.48
N GLY A 294 -1.70 -18.58 -3.69
CA GLY A 294 -1.84 -19.10 -2.33
C GLY A 294 -1.17 -18.20 -1.29
N GLU A 295 -0.95 -18.74 -0.08
CA GLU A 295 -0.61 -17.93 1.11
C GLU A 295 0.87 -17.97 1.51
N ASP A 296 1.73 -18.63 0.74
CA ASP A 296 3.18 -18.64 0.99
C ASP A 296 3.74 -17.22 0.77
N GLN A 297 4.17 -16.57 1.82
CA GLN A 297 4.61 -15.16 1.82
C GLN A 297 5.74 -14.87 0.82
N ARG A 298 6.55 -15.85 0.47
CA ARG A 298 7.60 -15.72 -0.55
C ARG A 298 7.06 -15.35 -1.92
N PHE A 299 5.84 -15.81 -2.25
CA PHE A 299 5.16 -15.58 -3.51
C PHE A 299 3.96 -14.66 -3.33
N PHE A 300 3.27 -14.76 -2.20
CA PHE A 300 2.07 -13.97 -1.88
C PHE A 300 2.35 -12.47 -1.79
N MET A 301 3.46 -12.08 -1.12
CA MET A 301 3.82 -10.67 -0.98
C MET A 301 4.16 -10.03 -2.34
N PRO A 302 5.06 -10.59 -3.20
CA PRO A 302 5.29 -10.01 -4.52
C PRO A 302 4.07 -10.10 -5.46
N ALA A 303 3.23 -11.12 -5.35
CA ALA A 303 1.97 -11.17 -6.09
C ALA A 303 1.02 -10.06 -5.65
N SER A 304 0.88 -9.82 -4.33
CA SER A 304 0.06 -8.73 -3.80
C SER A 304 0.56 -7.36 -4.27
N LEU A 305 1.87 -7.16 -4.32
CA LEU A 305 2.49 -5.96 -4.89
C LEU A 305 2.03 -5.74 -6.34
N LEU A 306 2.21 -6.74 -7.18
CA LEU A 306 1.89 -6.65 -8.61
C LEU A 306 0.39 -6.49 -8.87
N THR A 307 -0.45 -7.25 -8.17
CA THR A 307 -1.92 -7.14 -8.31
C THR A 307 -2.44 -5.80 -7.83
N GLY A 308 -1.91 -5.27 -6.72
CA GLY A 308 -2.29 -3.94 -6.22
C GLY A 308 -1.86 -2.82 -7.14
N ALA A 309 -0.65 -2.89 -7.70
CA ALA A 309 -0.17 -1.94 -8.69
C ALA A 309 -1.05 -1.96 -9.95
N LEU A 310 -1.37 -3.16 -10.48
CA LEU A 310 -2.26 -3.32 -11.63
C LEU A 310 -3.66 -2.77 -11.36
N LEU A 311 -4.26 -3.07 -10.21
CA LEU A 311 -5.62 -2.63 -9.87
C LEU A 311 -5.77 -1.10 -9.83
N LEU A 312 -4.74 -0.39 -9.42
CA LEU A 312 -4.83 1.06 -9.27
C LEU A 312 -4.37 1.82 -10.52
N SER A 313 -3.58 1.19 -11.38
CA SER A 313 -3.11 1.79 -12.63
C SER A 313 -4.04 1.55 -13.83
N MET A 314 -4.99 0.63 -13.73
CA MET A 314 -6.06 0.41 -14.73
C MET A 314 -7.17 1.44 -14.61
#